data_d23920c2391c90319ad1bdc74e3b75cb
#
_entry.id   d23920c2391c90319ad1bdc74e3b75cb
#
_cell.length_a   1.000
_cell.length_b   1.000
_cell.length_c   1.000
_cell.angle_alpha   90.00
_cell.angle_beta   90.00
_cell.angle_gamma   90.00
#
_symmetry.space_group_name_H-M   'P 1'
#
loop_
_entity.id
_entity.type
_entity.pdbx_description
1 polymer ?
#
loop_
_entity_poly.entity_id
_entity_poly.type
_entity_poly.pdbx_seq_one_letter_code
_entity_poly.pdbx_strand_id
1 'polypeptide(L)'
;MDKDPAPARDLALVRAAYGLAASAVVRARLAKLLLQACDVDGVIALLDGGDDLAPEEELDLASAWLKRRSQEGREKALAALGRALALSTQPEQRSYILTQRAEVEQLEGWTVAAHATLEEALLLDPHNVQAGKRMATMALSAGRAEALLALVDPLIARGAGHAWLFAGRALALARLGDIQEARRMLGGPDLHHVARLDPPHGWEDIAAFNRALADELAHHPGLRRRRYGVEGQYSLRIDAPLTPETHLIRLLLERIAAAIHLYVERIEQSDHPWALARPERAILSSSCVITDSDGFEAWHIHPYAWLSGAYYVEVPDAVATGTDDAGCIAFGLPETLAGAAAAAASGRESVRPHDGLLLMFPSHIHHRTFPHGLADRRICFTFDVRPAA
;
A
#
# COMPACT_ATOMS: atom_id res chain seq x y z
N MET A 1 -12.33 -20.99 -12.02
CA MET A 1 -11.08 -20.21 -11.88
C MET A 1 -10.06 -20.87 -12.79
N ASP A 2 -10.03 -20.47 -14.04
CA ASP A 2 -8.97 -20.88 -14.95
C ASP A 2 -7.66 -20.26 -14.46
N LYS A 3 -6.74 -21.08 -13.99
CA LYS A 3 -5.37 -20.66 -13.69
C LYS A 3 -4.72 -20.33 -15.03
N ASP A 4 -4.16 -19.14 -15.14
CA ASP A 4 -3.32 -18.77 -16.28
C ASP A 4 -2.29 -19.91 -16.51
N PRO A 5 -2.26 -20.57 -17.65
CA PRO A 5 -1.37 -21.70 -17.92
C PRO A 5 0.11 -21.28 -18.09
N ALA A 6 0.39 -19.99 -18.25
CA ALA A 6 1.74 -19.48 -18.47
C ALA A 6 2.69 -19.80 -17.29
N PRO A 7 2.34 -19.59 -16.00
CA PRO A 7 3.25 -19.91 -14.90
C PRO A 7 3.59 -21.40 -14.79
N ALA A 8 2.63 -22.28 -15.08
CA ALA A 8 2.88 -23.73 -15.04
C ALA A 8 3.82 -24.19 -16.17
N ARG A 9 3.69 -23.58 -17.36
CA ARG A 9 4.56 -23.87 -18.52
C ARG A 9 5.98 -23.36 -18.26
N ASP A 10 6.12 -22.15 -17.73
CA ASP A 10 7.43 -21.57 -17.38
C ASP A 10 8.15 -22.41 -16.34
N LEU A 11 7.45 -22.87 -15.31
CA LEU A 11 8.00 -23.76 -14.28
C LEU A 11 8.52 -25.07 -14.88
N ALA A 12 7.76 -25.70 -15.79
CA ALA A 12 8.16 -26.94 -16.45
C ALA A 12 9.42 -26.74 -17.32
N LEU A 13 9.49 -25.63 -18.06
CA LEU A 13 10.64 -25.30 -18.90
C LEU A 13 11.90 -25.05 -18.08
N VAL A 14 11.80 -24.25 -17.01
CA VAL A 14 12.96 -23.91 -16.16
C VAL A 14 13.43 -25.14 -15.37
N ARG A 15 12.51 -26.02 -14.93
CA ARG A 15 12.85 -27.29 -14.26
C ARG A 15 13.61 -28.22 -15.21
N ALA A 16 13.19 -28.32 -16.49
CA ALA A 16 13.90 -29.09 -17.51
C ALA A 16 15.28 -28.48 -17.81
N ALA A 17 15.38 -27.16 -17.92
CA ALA A 17 16.66 -26.47 -18.14
C ALA A 17 17.64 -26.71 -16.95
N TYR A 18 17.16 -26.69 -15.72
CA TYR A 18 17.96 -26.98 -14.53
C TYR A 18 18.47 -28.42 -14.53
N GLY A 19 17.66 -29.37 -14.96
CA GLY A 19 18.08 -30.78 -15.11
C GLY A 19 19.14 -31.00 -16.18
N LEU A 20 19.20 -30.13 -17.21
CA LEU A 20 20.23 -30.20 -18.26
C LEU A 20 21.54 -29.47 -17.87
N ALA A 21 21.42 -28.34 -17.18
CA ALA A 21 22.56 -27.52 -16.76
C ALA A 21 22.22 -26.79 -15.45
N ALA A 22 22.65 -27.34 -14.32
CA ALA A 22 22.45 -26.81 -12.98
C ALA A 22 23.33 -25.57 -12.75
N SER A 23 22.94 -24.42 -13.29
CA SER A 23 23.62 -23.15 -13.01
C SER A 23 22.91 -22.35 -11.92
N ALA A 24 23.67 -21.51 -11.19
CA ALA A 24 23.10 -20.63 -10.14
C ALA A 24 21.94 -19.75 -10.67
N VAL A 25 22.08 -19.21 -11.90
CA VAL A 25 21.04 -18.37 -12.52
C VAL A 25 19.74 -19.16 -12.75
N VAL A 26 19.82 -20.39 -13.26
CA VAL A 26 18.66 -21.25 -13.50
C VAL A 26 18.09 -21.73 -12.17
N ARG A 27 18.93 -22.04 -11.17
CA ARG A 27 18.51 -22.40 -9.79
C ARG A 27 17.71 -21.28 -9.15
N ALA A 28 18.21 -20.05 -9.16
CA ALA A 28 17.50 -18.90 -8.61
C ALA A 28 16.16 -18.65 -9.31
N ARG A 29 16.10 -18.77 -10.64
CA ARG A 29 14.84 -18.66 -11.39
C ARG A 29 13.85 -19.76 -11.03
N LEU A 30 14.33 -20.99 -10.88
CA LEU A 30 13.49 -22.14 -10.50
C LEU A 30 12.92 -21.96 -9.09
N ALA A 31 13.73 -21.50 -8.12
CA ALA A 31 13.28 -21.24 -6.76
C ALA A 31 12.11 -20.23 -6.72
N LYS A 32 12.24 -19.11 -7.45
CA LYS A 32 11.17 -18.11 -7.55
C LYS A 32 9.89 -18.64 -8.16
N LEU A 33 9.97 -19.45 -9.22
CA LEU A 33 8.80 -20.06 -9.84
C LEU A 33 8.14 -21.09 -8.93
N LEU A 34 8.92 -21.87 -8.17
CA LEU A 34 8.41 -22.80 -7.17
C LEU A 34 7.66 -22.06 -6.06
N LEU A 35 8.21 -20.95 -5.55
CA LEU A 35 7.52 -20.09 -4.55
C LEU A 35 6.20 -19.52 -5.09
N GLN A 36 6.18 -19.05 -6.32
CA GLN A 36 4.96 -18.56 -6.98
C GLN A 36 3.90 -19.65 -7.16
N ALA A 37 4.35 -20.87 -7.45
CA ALA A 37 3.48 -22.05 -7.52
C ALA A 37 3.07 -22.60 -6.15
N CYS A 38 3.54 -22.01 -5.04
CA CYS A 38 3.37 -22.50 -3.67
C CYS A 38 3.96 -23.91 -3.44
N ASP A 39 4.93 -24.34 -4.25
CA ASP A 39 5.68 -25.58 -4.08
C ASP A 39 6.81 -25.39 -3.06
N VAL A 40 6.43 -25.31 -1.79
CA VAL A 40 7.34 -25.06 -0.66
C VAL A 40 8.39 -26.18 -0.53
N ASP A 41 7.97 -27.41 -0.70
CA ASP A 41 8.85 -28.59 -0.59
C ASP A 41 9.87 -28.63 -1.74
N GLY A 42 9.45 -28.22 -2.93
CA GLY A 42 10.33 -28.09 -4.09
C GLY A 42 11.42 -27.03 -3.87
N VAL A 43 11.11 -25.89 -3.23
CA VAL A 43 12.11 -24.85 -2.88
C VAL A 43 13.10 -25.38 -1.85
N ILE A 44 12.60 -26.02 -0.79
CA ILE A 44 13.48 -26.56 0.26
C ILE A 44 14.39 -27.66 -0.33
N ALA A 45 13.87 -28.58 -1.11
CA ALA A 45 14.68 -29.62 -1.76
C ALA A 45 15.72 -29.06 -2.75
N LEU A 46 15.45 -27.91 -3.35
CA LEU A 46 16.35 -27.24 -4.28
C LEU A 46 17.49 -26.49 -3.59
N LEU A 47 17.22 -25.84 -2.43
CA LEU A 47 18.12 -24.88 -1.82
C LEU A 47 18.69 -25.33 -0.46
N ASP A 48 17.98 -26.18 0.33
CA ASP A 48 18.45 -26.55 1.68
C ASP A 48 19.72 -27.40 1.59
N GLY A 49 20.78 -26.98 2.28
CA GLY A 49 22.09 -27.64 2.26
C GLY A 49 23.00 -27.20 1.10
N GLY A 50 22.62 -26.21 0.30
CA GLY A 50 23.51 -25.63 -0.71
C GLY A 50 24.58 -24.73 -0.07
N ASP A 51 25.87 -24.94 -0.45
CA ASP A 51 27.01 -24.20 0.13
C ASP A 51 27.30 -22.85 -0.56
N ASP A 52 26.70 -22.59 -1.73
CA ASP A 52 26.98 -21.45 -2.62
C ASP A 52 25.74 -20.63 -2.97
N LEU A 53 24.80 -20.53 -2.04
CA LEU A 53 23.57 -19.76 -2.27
C LEU A 53 23.84 -18.25 -2.26
N ALA A 54 23.20 -17.53 -3.21
CA ALA A 54 23.17 -16.08 -3.18
C ALA A 54 22.22 -15.56 -2.09
N PRO A 55 22.34 -14.30 -1.64
CA PRO A 55 21.45 -13.73 -0.63
C PRO A 55 19.97 -13.87 -0.94
N GLU A 56 19.58 -13.73 -2.22
CA GLU A 56 18.21 -13.87 -2.70
C GLU A 56 17.72 -15.32 -2.60
N GLU A 57 18.59 -16.29 -2.83
CA GLU A 57 18.24 -17.72 -2.70
C GLU A 57 18.05 -18.12 -1.23
N GLU A 58 18.87 -17.56 -0.32
CA GLU A 58 18.68 -17.72 1.13
C GLU A 58 17.37 -17.08 1.62
N LEU A 59 16.97 -15.93 1.05
CA LEU A 59 15.66 -15.31 1.30
C LEU A 59 14.50 -16.18 0.79
N ASP A 60 14.63 -16.75 -0.39
CA ASP A 60 13.64 -17.68 -0.96
C ASP A 60 13.50 -18.93 -0.09
N LEU A 61 14.63 -19.46 0.40
CA LEU A 61 14.66 -20.61 1.34
C LEU A 61 14.01 -20.26 2.68
N ALA A 62 14.33 -19.09 3.26
CA ALA A 62 13.70 -18.62 4.50
C ALA A 62 12.18 -18.49 4.34
N SER A 63 11.74 -17.91 3.22
CA SER A 63 10.32 -17.77 2.89
C SER A 63 9.61 -19.13 2.78
N ALA A 64 10.28 -20.13 2.19
CA ALA A 64 9.76 -21.48 2.09
C ALA A 64 9.62 -22.14 3.47
N TRP A 65 10.64 -22.03 4.32
CA TRP A 65 10.60 -22.56 5.68
C TRP A 65 9.50 -21.93 6.53
N LEU A 66 9.29 -20.60 6.43
CA LEU A 66 8.22 -19.90 7.16
C LEU A 66 6.81 -20.37 6.76
N LYS A 67 6.61 -20.72 5.48
CA LYS A 67 5.32 -21.23 5.00
C LYS A 67 4.94 -22.58 5.62
N ARG A 68 5.88 -23.36 6.17
CA ARG A 68 5.58 -24.59 6.91
C ARG A 68 4.93 -24.34 8.27
N ARG A 69 4.97 -23.13 8.81
CA ARG A 69 4.35 -22.73 10.08
C ARG A 69 4.72 -23.61 11.27
N SER A 70 5.90 -24.23 11.26
CA SER A 70 6.42 -25.07 12.34
C SER A 70 7.52 -24.36 13.10
N GLN A 71 7.86 -24.81 14.31
CA GLN A 71 8.98 -24.30 15.07
C GLN A 71 10.29 -24.53 14.31
N GLU A 72 10.53 -25.77 13.82
CA GLU A 72 11.68 -26.09 12.98
C GLU A 72 11.78 -25.16 11.77
N GLY A 73 10.63 -24.86 11.10
CA GLY A 73 10.60 -23.93 9.97
C GLY A 73 11.06 -22.53 10.34
N ARG A 74 10.70 -22.03 11.51
CA ARG A 74 11.16 -20.69 11.97
C ARG A 74 12.64 -20.69 12.32
N GLU A 75 13.15 -21.75 12.98
CA GLU A 75 14.59 -21.90 13.27
C GLU A 75 15.43 -21.94 11.99
N LYS A 76 14.99 -22.75 11.00
CA LYS A 76 15.62 -22.85 9.68
C LYS A 76 15.57 -21.52 8.90
N ALA A 77 14.44 -20.80 8.97
CA ALA A 77 14.30 -19.49 8.37
C ALA A 77 15.26 -18.47 8.98
N LEU A 78 15.39 -18.43 10.32
CA LEU A 78 16.36 -17.55 10.99
C LEU A 78 17.80 -17.85 10.58
N ALA A 79 18.15 -19.14 10.44
CA ALA A 79 19.48 -19.52 9.98
C ALA A 79 19.75 -19.06 8.53
N ALA A 80 18.78 -19.24 7.62
CA ALA A 80 18.88 -18.77 6.23
C ALA A 80 18.98 -17.25 6.17
N LEU A 81 18.15 -16.50 6.92
CA LEU A 81 18.23 -15.04 7.01
C LEU A 81 19.56 -14.56 7.58
N GLY A 82 20.15 -15.30 8.54
CA GLY A 82 21.49 -15.01 9.07
C GLY A 82 22.58 -15.14 7.99
N ARG A 83 22.52 -16.18 7.15
CA ARG A 83 23.45 -16.35 6.02
C ARG A 83 23.24 -15.27 4.95
N ALA A 84 21.97 -14.98 4.59
CA ALA A 84 21.64 -13.89 3.67
C ALA A 84 22.23 -12.55 4.13
N LEU A 85 22.10 -12.23 5.43
CA LEU A 85 22.62 -11.00 6.02
C LEU A 85 24.16 -10.95 5.98
N ALA A 86 24.84 -12.09 6.22
CA ALA A 86 26.30 -12.18 6.16
C ALA A 86 26.85 -11.97 4.73
N LEU A 87 26.09 -12.38 3.72
CA LEU A 87 26.47 -12.25 2.30
C LEU A 87 26.10 -10.88 1.72
N SER A 88 25.18 -10.14 2.34
CA SER A 88 24.65 -8.87 1.80
C SER A 88 25.49 -7.68 2.26
N THR A 89 25.88 -6.82 1.33
CA THR A 89 26.65 -5.59 1.59
C THR A 89 25.85 -4.31 1.37
N GLN A 90 24.77 -4.35 0.57
CA GLN A 90 23.94 -3.18 0.26
C GLN A 90 23.00 -2.87 1.41
N PRO A 91 22.91 -1.62 1.87
CA PRO A 91 22.07 -1.22 3.00
C PRO A 91 20.59 -1.59 2.81
N GLU A 92 20.05 -1.38 1.62
CA GLU A 92 18.65 -1.65 1.29
C GLU A 92 18.34 -3.15 1.36
N GLN A 93 19.24 -3.99 0.85
CA GLN A 93 19.10 -5.44 0.92
C GLN A 93 19.19 -5.93 2.35
N ARG A 94 20.15 -5.41 3.12
CA ARG A 94 20.28 -5.73 4.55
C ARG A 94 19.05 -5.33 5.35
N SER A 95 18.53 -4.13 5.11
CA SER A 95 17.29 -3.63 5.72
C SER A 95 16.11 -4.56 5.42
N TYR A 96 15.97 -5.01 4.16
CA TYR A 96 14.93 -5.96 3.78
C TYR A 96 15.08 -7.30 4.54
N ILE A 97 16.29 -7.87 4.59
CA ILE A 97 16.56 -9.13 5.31
C ILE A 97 16.25 -9.00 6.80
N LEU A 98 16.66 -7.91 7.43
CA LEU A 98 16.35 -7.60 8.84
C LEU A 98 14.85 -7.49 9.06
N THR A 99 14.11 -6.90 8.12
CA THR A 99 12.64 -6.84 8.21
C THR A 99 11.99 -8.23 8.20
N GLN A 100 12.49 -9.15 7.37
CA GLN A 100 12.04 -10.55 7.38
C GLN A 100 12.43 -11.26 8.67
N ARG A 101 13.64 -11.02 9.18
CA ARG A 101 14.10 -11.57 10.46
C ARG A 101 13.22 -11.12 11.63
N ALA A 102 12.90 -9.83 11.70
CA ALA A 102 12.02 -9.28 12.72
C ALA A 102 10.62 -9.90 12.69
N GLU A 103 10.10 -10.28 11.50
CA GLU A 103 8.86 -11.04 11.38
C GLU A 103 8.93 -12.38 12.11
N VAL A 104 10.02 -13.12 11.91
CA VAL A 104 10.21 -14.41 12.59
C VAL A 104 10.37 -14.22 14.09
N GLU A 105 11.15 -13.22 14.52
CA GLU A 105 11.34 -12.87 15.93
C GLU A 105 10.00 -12.51 16.61
N GLN A 106 9.10 -11.82 15.90
CA GLN A 106 7.74 -11.55 16.37
C GLN A 106 6.90 -12.85 16.52
N LEU A 107 7.00 -13.77 15.56
CA LEU A 107 6.32 -15.05 15.62
C LEU A 107 6.81 -15.93 16.77
N GLU A 108 8.09 -15.79 17.18
CA GLU A 108 8.67 -16.45 18.35
C GLU A 108 8.35 -15.72 19.68
N GLY A 109 7.69 -14.56 19.63
CA GLY A 109 7.42 -13.74 20.81
C GLY A 109 8.64 -12.93 21.30
N TRP A 110 9.71 -12.85 20.53
CA TRP A 110 10.94 -12.12 20.89
C TRP A 110 10.80 -10.62 20.62
N THR A 111 9.82 -10.00 21.26
CA THR A 111 9.42 -8.61 21.00
C THR A 111 10.56 -7.61 21.10
N VAL A 112 11.46 -7.77 22.09
CA VAL A 112 12.60 -6.85 22.27
C VAL A 112 13.61 -6.99 21.13
N ALA A 113 13.92 -8.22 20.71
CA ALA A 113 14.81 -8.49 19.60
C ALA A 113 14.20 -7.94 18.28
N ALA A 114 12.94 -8.26 18.01
CA ALA A 114 12.25 -7.77 16.81
C ALA A 114 12.24 -6.24 16.71
N HIS A 115 12.07 -5.55 17.86
CA HIS A 115 12.15 -4.08 17.89
C HIS A 115 13.55 -3.57 17.50
N ALA A 116 14.59 -4.13 18.11
CA ALA A 116 15.98 -3.73 17.81
C ALA A 116 16.35 -4.05 16.34
N THR A 117 15.89 -5.20 15.82
CA THR A 117 16.11 -5.60 14.43
C THR A 117 15.40 -4.65 13.45
N LEU A 118 14.17 -4.18 13.76
CA LEU A 118 13.47 -3.21 12.91
C LEU A 118 14.08 -1.80 13.00
N GLU A 119 14.58 -1.40 14.16
CA GLU A 119 15.33 -0.15 14.33
C GLU A 119 16.58 -0.15 13.45
N GLU A 120 17.39 -1.23 13.50
CA GLU A 120 18.54 -1.40 12.62
C GLU A 120 18.13 -1.34 11.13
N ALA A 121 17.04 -2.02 10.76
CA ALA A 121 16.54 -1.99 9.39
C ALA A 121 16.22 -0.57 8.92
N LEU A 122 15.53 0.25 9.72
CA LEU A 122 15.18 1.63 9.39
C LEU A 122 16.37 2.59 9.41
N LEU A 123 17.39 2.32 10.22
CA LEU A 123 18.63 3.09 10.20
C LEU A 123 19.47 2.81 8.96
N LEU A 124 19.42 1.58 8.42
CA LEU A 124 20.09 1.21 7.17
C LEU A 124 19.35 1.73 5.94
N ASP A 125 18.03 1.59 5.93
CA ASP A 125 17.17 2.09 4.86
C ASP A 125 15.93 2.76 5.44
N PRO A 126 15.92 4.08 5.61
CA PRO A 126 14.77 4.84 6.08
C PRO A 126 13.57 4.80 5.13
N HIS A 127 13.73 4.34 3.90
CA HIS A 127 12.66 4.20 2.91
C HIS A 127 12.03 2.81 2.90
N ASN A 128 12.48 1.90 3.77
CA ASN A 128 11.87 0.58 3.90
C ASN A 128 10.46 0.65 4.51
N VAL A 129 9.47 0.72 3.66
CA VAL A 129 8.04 0.85 4.00
C VAL A 129 7.57 -0.30 4.92
N GLN A 130 8.06 -1.53 4.68
CA GLN A 130 7.64 -2.69 5.48
C GLN A 130 8.23 -2.64 6.90
N ALA A 131 9.49 -2.23 7.03
CA ALA A 131 10.10 -2.00 8.34
C ALA A 131 9.35 -0.91 9.11
N GLY A 132 9.03 0.22 8.46
CA GLY A 132 8.24 1.30 9.05
C GLY A 132 6.86 0.86 9.52
N LYS A 133 6.14 0.09 8.70
CA LYS A 133 4.85 -0.49 9.07
C LYS A 133 4.94 -1.38 10.30
N ARG A 134 5.88 -2.33 10.29
CA ARG A 134 6.05 -3.28 11.39
C ARG A 134 6.47 -2.57 12.68
N MET A 135 7.42 -1.64 12.59
CA MET A 135 7.86 -0.84 13.73
C MET A 135 6.70 -0.05 14.35
N ALA A 136 5.94 0.71 13.54
CA ALA A 136 4.82 1.50 14.02
C ALA A 136 3.75 0.62 14.69
N THR A 137 3.33 -0.46 14.04
CA THR A 137 2.29 -1.34 14.58
C THR A 137 2.74 -2.04 15.87
N MET A 138 3.99 -2.52 15.92
CA MET A 138 4.54 -3.19 17.09
C MET A 138 4.73 -2.23 18.26
N ALA A 139 5.34 -1.07 18.05
CA ALA A 139 5.57 -0.07 19.10
C ALA A 139 4.26 0.44 19.69
N LEU A 140 3.27 0.74 18.84
CA LEU A 140 1.95 1.18 19.28
C LEU A 140 1.21 0.07 20.05
N SER A 141 1.25 -1.18 19.59
CA SER A 141 0.62 -2.31 20.31
C SER A 141 1.25 -2.56 21.67
N ALA A 142 2.55 -2.28 21.82
CA ALA A 142 3.28 -2.40 23.07
C ALA A 142 3.18 -1.14 23.97
N GLY A 143 2.43 -0.11 23.58
CA GLY A 143 2.32 1.15 24.34
C GLY A 143 3.60 2.00 24.33
N ARG A 144 4.49 1.82 23.35
CA ARG A 144 5.81 2.48 23.25
C ARG A 144 5.80 3.64 22.26
N ALA A 145 4.81 4.53 22.37
CA ALA A 145 4.63 5.67 21.46
C ALA A 145 5.82 6.65 21.50
N GLU A 146 6.39 6.92 22.69
CA GLU A 146 7.58 7.78 22.84
C GLU A 146 8.80 7.19 22.12
N ALA A 147 9.02 5.89 22.22
CA ALA A 147 10.13 5.22 21.52
C ALA A 147 9.95 5.28 20.00
N LEU A 148 8.70 5.18 19.53
CA LEU A 148 8.41 5.34 18.10
C LEU A 148 8.75 6.76 17.61
N LEU A 149 8.37 7.81 18.35
CA LEU A 149 8.72 9.20 17.99
C LEU A 149 10.23 9.42 18.02
N ALA A 150 10.92 8.91 19.05
CA ALA A 150 12.38 9.02 19.16
C ALA A 150 13.12 8.41 17.96
N LEU A 151 12.53 7.41 17.32
CA LEU A 151 13.06 6.80 16.08
C LEU A 151 12.66 7.58 14.83
N VAL A 152 11.37 7.88 14.65
CA VAL A 152 10.86 8.40 13.37
C VAL A 152 11.15 9.90 13.17
N ASP A 153 11.15 10.72 14.24
CA ASP A 153 11.40 12.16 14.11
C ASP A 153 12.78 12.48 13.54
N PRO A 154 13.90 11.85 13.98
CA PRO A 154 15.20 12.05 13.37
C PRO A 154 15.29 11.56 11.91
N LEU A 155 14.54 10.50 11.53
CA LEU A 155 14.50 10.01 10.15
C LEU A 155 13.78 11.03 9.26
N ILE A 156 12.62 11.52 9.69
CA ILE A 156 11.85 12.56 8.98
C ILE A 156 12.67 13.86 8.85
N ALA A 157 13.34 14.30 9.91
CA ALA A 157 14.17 15.49 9.90
C ALA A 157 15.34 15.40 8.92
N ARG A 158 15.79 14.18 8.58
CA ARG A 158 16.82 13.92 7.56
C ARG A 158 16.25 13.71 6.15
N GLY A 159 14.97 13.92 5.95
CA GLY A 159 14.30 13.86 4.65
C GLY A 159 13.71 12.49 4.32
N ALA A 160 13.70 11.54 5.24
CA ALA A 160 12.98 10.29 5.01
C ALA A 160 11.48 10.55 4.96
N GLY A 161 10.80 10.06 3.92
CA GLY A 161 9.40 10.43 3.70
C GLY A 161 8.57 9.34 3.03
N HIS A 162 8.24 8.26 3.73
CA HIS A 162 7.23 7.33 3.25
C HIS A 162 6.01 7.31 4.17
N ALA A 163 4.87 6.85 3.66
CA ALA A 163 3.58 6.95 4.33
C ALA A 163 3.56 6.39 5.78
N TRP A 164 4.26 5.28 6.05
CA TRP A 164 4.26 4.69 7.40
C TRP A 164 5.09 5.45 8.45
N LEU A 165 6.09 6.27 8.03
CA LEU A 165 6.78 7.16 8.98
C LEU A 165 5.83 8.27 9.45
N PHE A 166 5.15 8.93 8.53
CA PHE A 166 4.19 9.99 8.85
C PHE A 166 2.97 9.47 9.58
N ALA A 167 2.38 8.34 9.15
CA ALA A 167 1.26 7.71 9.83
C ALA A 167 1.64 7.25 11.24
N GLY A 168 2.81 6.62 11.41
CA GLY A 168 3.33 6.21 12.72
C GLY A 168 3.53 7.39 13.66
N ARG A 169 4.07 8.51 13.15
CA ARG A 169 4.23 9.76 13.88
C ARG A 169 2.88 10.30 14.36
N ALA A 170 1.90 10.42 13.45
CA ALA A 170 0.56 10.91 13.80
C ALA A 170 -0.12 10.05 14.87
N LEU A 171 -0.04 8.73 14.73
CA LEU A 171 -0.60 7.78 15.70
C LEU A 171 0.09 7.86 17.08
N ALA A 172 1.42 8.00 17.10
CA ALA A 172 2.18 8.12 18.35
C ALA A 172 1.86 9.42 19.09
N LEU A 173 1.85 10.57 18.37
CA LEU A 173 1.47 11.86 18.93
C LEU A 173 0.06 11.82 19.55
N ALA A 174 -0.91 11.25 18.83
CA ALA A 174 -2.27 11.11 19.32
C ALA A 174 -2.33 10.28 20.61
N ARG A 175 -1.59 9.17 20.69
CA ARG A 175 -1.52 8.32 21.89
C ARG A 175 -0.89 9.02 23.09
N LEU A 176 0.04 9.93 22.85
CA LEU A 176 0.69 10.74 23.89
C LEU A 176 -0.13 11.96 24.30
N GLY A 177 -1.27 12.20 23.64
CA GLY A 177 -2.16 13.32 23.95
C GLY A 177 -1.78 14.61 23.22
N ASP A 178 -0.77 14.63 22.37
CA ASP A 178 -0.46 15.77 21.51
C ASP A 178 -1.38 15.77 20.28
N ILE A 179 -2.65 16.04 20.56
CA ILE A 179 -3.72 16.01 19.57
C ILE A 179 -3.57 17.12 18.52
N GLN A 180 -3.02 18.26 18.91
CA GLN A 180 -2.83 19.36 17.98
C GLN A 180 -1.83 18.99 16.88
N GLU A 181 -0.66 18.48 17.25
CA GLU A 181 0.35 18.07 16.29
C GLU A 181 -0.09 16.81 15.50
N ALA A 182 -0.81 15.88 16.16
CA ALA A 182 -1.41 14.75 15.44
C ALA A 182 -2.38 15.21 14.34
N ARG A 183 -3.24 16.21 14.61
CA ARG A 183 -4.12 16.81 13.61
C ARG A 183 -3.34 17.53 12.51
N ARG A 184 -2.26 18.24 12.85
CA ARG A 184 -1.39 18.84 11.85
C ARG A 184 -0.83 17.79 10.89
N MET A 185 -0.40 16.64 11.41
CA MET A 185 0.06 15.52 10.58
C MET A 185 -1.02 14.94 9.67
N LEU A 186 -2.29 15.02 10.03
CA LEU A 186 -3.42 14.63 9.17
C LEU A 186 -3.74 15.68 8.09
N GLY A 187 -3.22 16.89 8.22
CA GLY A 187 -3.27 17.95 7.23
C GLY A 187 -4.61 18.62 7.00
N GLY A 188 -5.73 17.94 7.23
CA GLY A 188 -7.08 18.49 7.08
C GLY A 188 -7.26 19.32 5.80
N PRO A 189 -7.99 20.46 5.87
CA PRO A 189 -8.27 21.32 4.69
C PRO A 189 -7.04 21.88 3.99
N ASP A 190 -5.90 22.01 4.69
CA ASP A 190 -4.67 22.57 4.13
C ASP A 190 -4.03 21.63 3.10
N LEU A 191 -4.09 20.33 3.36
CA LEU A 191 -3.50 19.30 2.50
C LEU A 191 -4.54 18.47 1.74
N HIS A 192 -5.80 18.48 2.15
CA HIS A 192 -6.85 17.87 1.35
C HIS A 192 -7.24 18.81 0.20
N HIS A 193 -7.46 18.27 -0.97
CA HIS A 193 -7.95 18.99 -2.12
C HIS A 193 -9.24 18.37 -2.60
N VAL A 194 -10.30 19.15 -2.48
CA VAL A 194 -11.64 18.77 -2.93
C VAL A 194 -12.01 19.70 -4.08
N ALA A 195 -12.18 19.17 -5.26
CA ALA A 195 -12.49 19.95 -6.45
C ALA A 195 -13.46 19.19 -7.37
N ARG A 196 -14.06 19.90 -8.31
CA ARG A 196 -14.76 19.30 -9.43
C ARG A 196 -13.89 19.40 -10.66
N LEU A 197 -13.70 18.31 -11.39
CA LEU A 197 -12.96 18.35 -12.65
C LEU A 197 -13.81 18.99 -13.75
N ASP A 198 -13.16 19.81 -14.56
CA ASP A 198 -13.73 20.25 -15.83
C ASP A 198 -13.77 19.11 -16.84
N PRO A 199 -14.77 19.06 -17.73
CA PRO A 199 -14.83 18.03 -18.76
C PRO A 199 -13.58 18.06 -19.67
N PRO A 200 -13.14 16.89 -20.18
CA PRO A 200 -12.10 16.86 -21.20
C PRO A 200 -12.55 17.59 -22.47
N HIS A 201 -11.58 18.07 -23.24
CA HIS A 201 -11.87 18.72 -24.51
C HIS A 201 -12.73 17.85 -25.44
N GLY A 202 -13.76 18.44 -26.04
CA GLY A 202 -14.70 17.78 -26.91
C GLY A 202 -15.93 17.20 -26.21
N TRP A 203 -16.04 17.37 -24.87
CA TRP A 203 -17.23 16.97 -24.11
C TRP A 203 -18.03 18.20 -23.68
N GLU A 204 -19.37 18.10 -23.76
CA GLU A 204 -20.30 19.17 -23.41
C GLU A 204 -20.20 19.52 -21.90
N ASP A 205 -20.27 18.47 -21.08
CA ASP A 205 -20.16 18.57 -19.62
C ASP A 205 -19.52 17.31 -19.00
N ILE A 206 -19.19 17.40 -17.72
CA ILE A 206 -18.59 16.30 -16.99
C ILE A 206 -19.54 15.11 -16.79
N ALA A 207 -20.85 15.33 -16.76
CA ALA A 207 -21.83 14.27 -16.60
C ALA A 207 -21.93 13.41 -17.86
N ALA A 208 -21.88 14.04 -19.06
CA ALA A 208 -21.83 13.31 -20.34
C ALA A 208 -20.56 12.46 -20.44
N PHE A 209 -19.41 13.03 -20.06
CA PHE A 209 -18.14 12.30 -20.03
C PHE A 209 -18.20 11.12 -19.06
N ASN A 210 -18.69 11.35 -17.83
CA ASN A 210 -18.77 10.32 -16.80
C ASN A 210 -19.70 9.16 -17.18
N ARG A 211 -20.83 9.42 -17.82
CA ARG A 211 -21.70 8.34 -18.32
C ARG A 211 -20.98 7.43 -19.32
N ALA A 212 -20.26 8.01 -20.27
CA ALA A 212 -19.48 7.24 -21.24
C ALA A 212 -18.30 6.49 -20.58
N LEU A 213 -17.61 7.12 -19.62
CA LEU A 213 -16.55 6.50 -18.86
C LEU A 213 -17.03 5.35 -17.98
N ALA A 214 -18.20 5.49 -17.35
CA ALA A 214 -18.82 4.43 -16.55
C ALA A 214 -19.13 3.20 -17.42
N ASP A 215 -19.55 3.42 -18.67
CA ASP A 215 -19.79 2.34 -19.64
C ASP A 215 -18.46 1.67 -20.05
N GLU A 216 -17.41 2.42 -20.37
CA GLU A 216 -16.05 1.88 -20.67
C GLU A 216 -15.53 1.03 -19.50
N LEU A 217 -15.66 1.50 -18.26
CA LEU A 217 -15.24 0.79 -17.06
C LEU A 217 -16.05 -0.49 -16.80
N ALA A 218 -17.37 -0.45 -17.03
CA ALA A 218 -18.26 -1.61 -16.84
C ALA A 218 -17.94 -2.77 -17.80
N HIS A 219 -17.43 -2.46 -19.01
CA HIS A 219 -17.05 -3.44 -20.02
C HIS A 219 -15.55 -3.73 -20.05
N HIS A 220 -14.78 -3.22 -19.09
CA HIS A 220 -13.34 -3.36 -19.09
C HIS A 220 -12.90 -4.84 -18.89
N PRO A 221 -12.01 -5.39 -19.74
CA PRO A 221 -11.60 -6.80 -19.68
C PRO A 221 -10.87 -7.18 -18.39
N GLY A 222 -10.32 -6.19 -17.68
CA GLY A 222 -9.67 -6.34 -16.37
C GLY A 222 -10.61 -6.34 -15.18
N LEU A 223 -11.94 -6.17 -15.38
CA LEU A 223 -12.90 -6.13 -14.28
C LEU A 223 -12.97 -7.48 -13.55
N ARG A 224 -12.71 -7.48 -12.25
CA ARG A 224 -12.71 -8.69 -11.40
C ARG A 224 -13.49 -8.46 -10.12
N ARG A 225 -14.23 -9.48 -9.68
CA ARG A 225 -14.93 -9.43 -8.39
C ARG A 225 -13.96 -9.79 -7.26
N ARG A 226 -13.85 -8.89 -6.27
CA ARG A 226 -13.17 -9.15 -5.00
C ARG A 226 -14.21 -9.26 -3.88
N ARG A 227 -14.36 -10.44 -3.29
CA ARG A 227 -15.26 -10.65 -2.15
C ARG A 227 -14.63 -10.20 -0.84
N TYR A 228 -13.32 -10.47 -0.68
CA TYR A 228 -12.52 -10.11 0.49
C TYR A 228 -11.15 -9.65 0.01
N GLY A 229 -10.72 -8.51 0.45
CA GLY A 229 -9.38 -7.98 0.30
C GLY A 229 -8.84 -7.50 1.64
N VAL A 230 -7.59 -7.11 1.70
CA VAL A 230 -6.99 -6.54 2.92
C VAL A 230 -7.70 -5.23 3.29
N GLU A 231 -8.13 -4.47 2.32
CA GLU A 231 -8.69 -3.13 2.45
C GLU A 231 -10.16 -3.07 2.00
N GLY A 232 -10.55 -3.76 0.91
CA GLY A 232 -11.88 -3.69 0.30
C GLY A 232 -12.71 -4.98 0.48
N GLN A 233 -14.00 -4.81 0.69
CA GLN A 233 -14.96 -5.90 0.78
C GLN A 233 -16.10 -5.71 -0.22
N TYR A 234 -16.55 -6.81 -0.84
CA TYR A 234 -17.67 -6.86 -1.78
C TYR A 234 -17.58 -5.84 -2.93
N SER A 235 -16.44 -5.72 -3.57
CA SER A 235 -16.20 -4.80 -4.68
C SER A 235 -15.87 -5.50 -6.00
N LEU A 236 -16.17 -4.82 -7.12
CA LEU A 236 -15.56 -5.08 -8.41
C LEU A 236 -14.35 -4.14 -8.56
N ARG A 237 -13.25 -4.65 -9.12
CA ARG A 237 -12.02 -3.87 -9.22
C ARG A 237 -11.34 -4.07 -10.57
N ILE A 238 -10.70 -2.99 -11.05
CA ILE A 238 -9.77 -2.99 -12.18
C ILE A 238 -8.45 -2.44 -11.65
N ASP A 239 -7.41 -3.30 -11.56
CA ASP A 239 -6.13 -2.93 -10.93
C ASP A 239 -5.21 -2.12 -11.86
N ALA A 240 -5.37 -2.23 -13.18
CA ALA A 240 -4.61 -1.48 -14.19
C ALA A 240 -5.56 -1.09 -15.32
N PRO A 241 -6.35 0.01 -15.14
CA PRO A 241 -7.43 0.34 -16.05
C PRO A 241 -6.96 0.89 -17.39
N LEU A 242 -5.74 1.44 -17.48
CA LEU A 242 -5.22 1.98 -18.73
C LEU A 242 -4.68 0.87 -19.65
N THR A 243 -5.33 0.69 -20.79
CA THR A 243 -4.91 -0.18 -21.88
C THR A 243 -4.84 0.60 -23.19
N PRO A 244 -4.28 0.05 -24.30
CA PRO A 244 -4.30 0.74 -25.59
C PRO A 244 -5.70 1.11 -26.09
N GLU A 245 -6.73 0.32 -25.71
CA GLU A 245 -8.11 0.47 -26.15
C GLU A 245 -8.94 1.43 -25.29
N THR A 246 -8.49 1.74 -24.06
CA THR A 246 -9.25 2.58 -23.12
C THR A 246 -8.99 4.07 -23.35
N HIS A 247 -9.79 4.68 -24.23
CA HIS A 247 -9.62 6.08 -24.63
C HIS A 247 -10.08 7.06 -23.55
N LEU A 248 -11.23 6.82 -22.91
CA LEU A 248 -11.82 7.74 -21.93
C LEU A 248 -11.01 7.72 -20.61
N ILE A 249 -10.49 6.55 -20.23
CA ILE A 249 -9.59 6.44 -19.08
C ILE A 249 -8.32 7.28 -19.31
N ARG A 250 -7.78 7.30 -20.52
CA ARG A 250 -6.62 8.15 -20.85
C ARG A 250 -6.93 9.63 -20.67
N LEU A 251 -8.06 10.09 -21.20
CA LEU A 251 -8.51 11.48 -21.06
C LEU A 251 -8.70 11.85 -19.58
N LEU A 252 -9.28 10.96 -18.77
CA LEU A 252 -9.41 11.17 -17.33
C LEU A 252 -8.04 11.32 -16.67
N LEU A 253 -7.08 10.41 -16.97
CA LEU A 253 -5.73 10.45 -16.39
C LEU A 253 -4.98 11.74 -16.78
N GLU A 254 -5.16 12.27 -17.98
CA GLU A 254 -4.61 13.56 -18.39
C GLU A 254 -5.17 14.71 -17.56
N ARG A 255 -6.49 14.69 -17.26
CA ARG A 255 -7.12 15.70 -16.40
C ARG A 255 -6.65 15.59 -14.95
N ILE A 256 -6.54 14.38 -14.42
CA ILE A 256 -6.01 14.11 -13.08
C ILE A 256 -4.55 14.58 -13.00
N ALA A 257 -3.71 14.29 -13.98
CA ALA A 257 -2.32 14.73 -14.00
C ALA A 257 -2.21 16.26 -13.98
N ALA A 258 -3.04 16.97 -14.75
CA ALA A 258 -3.10 18.43 -14.73
C ALA A 258 -3.53 18.97 -13.34
N ALA A 259 -4.52 18.33 -12.70
CA ALA A 259 -4.95 18.71 -11.35
C ALA A 259 -3.86 18.47 -10.29
N ILE A 260 -3.08 17.38 -10.43
CA ILE A 260 -1.93 17.09 -9.56
C ILE A 260 -0.87 18.18 -9.69
N HIS A 261 -0.56 18.68 -10.90
CA HIS A 261 0.40 19.77 -11.08
C HIS A 261 -0.05 21.03 -10.33
N LEU A 262 -1.30 21.44 -10.49
CA LEU A 262 -1.85 22.61 -9.78
C LEU A 262 -1.86 22.40 -8.26
N TYR A 263 -2.15 21.19 -7.81
CA TYR A 263 -2.09 20.87 -6.39
C TYR A 263 -0.66 20.97 -5.84
N VAL A 264 0.33 20.46 -6.56
CA VAL A 264 1.75 20.53 -6.18
C VAL A 264 2.22 21.97 -6.09
N GLU A 265 1.85 22.84 -7.04
CA GLU A 265 2.13 24.29 -6.99
C GLU A 265 1.53 24.93 -5.75
N ARG A 266 0.28 24.58 -5.39
CA ARG A 266 -0.40 25.11 -4.20
C ARG A 266 0.34 24.80 -2.89
N ILE A 267 0.90 23.59 -2.77
CA ILE A 267 1.59 23.14 -1.55
C ILE A 267 3.10 23.42 -1.55
N GLU A 268 3.63 24.11 -2.57
CA GLU A 268 5.07 24.34 -2.72
C GLU A 268 5.68 25.11 -1.53
N GLN A 269 4.91 26.01 -0.92
CA GLN A 269 5.33 26.80 0.25
C GLN A 269 4.96 26.14 1.60
N SER A 270 4.47 24.90 1.58
CA SER A 270 4.11 24.20 2.81
C SER A 270 5.36 23.76 3.58
N ASP A 271 5.36 24.03 4.89
CA ASP A 271 6.38 23.53 5.83
C ASP A 271 6.04 22.15 6.40
N HIS A 272 4.97 21.53 5.92
CA HIS A 272 4.56 20.20 6.36
C HIS A 272 5.59 19.16 5.96
N PRO A 273 6.05 18.27 6.88
CA PRO A 273 7.12 17.28 6.58
C PRO A 273 6.83 16.41 5.36
N TRP A 274 5.56 16.04 5.14
CA TRP A 274 5.15 15.29 3.97
C TRP A 274 5.34 16.08 2.67
N ALA A 275 5.02 17.39 2.65
CA ALA A 275 5.21 18.22 1.47
C ALA A 275 6.70 18.40 1.13
N LEU A 276 7.54 18.56 2.16
CA LEU A 276 9.00 18.64 2.02
C LEU A 276 9.62 17.31 1.50
N ALA A 277 9.00 16.17 1.77
CA ALA A 277 9.41 14.85 1.28
C ALA A 277 8.82 14.50 -0.10
N ARG A 278 8.43 15.50 -0.89
CA ARG A 278 7.93 15.28 -2.26
C ARG A 278 9.00 14.60 -3.12
N PRO A 279 8.66 13.53 -3.84
CA PRO A 279 9.60 12.86 -4.74
C PRO A 279 9.95 13.77 -5.93
N GLU A 280 11.22 13.79 -6.34
CA GLU A 280 11.68 14.51 -7.54
C GLU A 280 11.09 13.93 -8.82
N ARG A 281 10.94 12.62 -8.86
CA ARG A 281 10.36 11.87 -9.97
C ARG A 281 9.28 10.95 -9.45
N ALA A 282 8.17 10.90 -10.16
CA ALA A 282 7.02 10.10 -9.76
C ALA A 282 6.34 9.43 -10.95
N ILE A 283 5.62 8.37 -10.68
CA ILE A 283 4.72 7.69 -11.60
C ILE A 283 3.29 7.77 -11.08
N LEU A 284 2.35 7.96 -11.99
CA LEU A 284 0.92 7.89 -11.68
C LEU A 284 0.43 6.46 -11.90
N SER A 285 -0.02 5.81 -10.84
CA SER A 285 -0.70 4.51 -10.92
C SER A 285 -2.18 4.68 -10.60
N SER A 286 -3.03 3.85 -11.19
CA SER A 286 -4.47 3.97 -11.01
C SER A 286 -5.16 2.62 -10.90
N SER A 287 -6.33 2.62 -10.27
CA SER A 287 -7.27 1.51 -10.25
C SER A 287 -8.71 2.03 -10.23
N CYS A 288 -9.66 1.16 -10.55
CA CYS A 288 -11.07 1.48 -10.41
C CYS A 288 -11.71 0.55 -9.40
N VAL A 289 -12.55 1.10 -8.52
CA VAL A 289 -13.32 0.37 -7.52
C VAL A 289 -14.79 0.64 -7.77
N ILE A 290 -15.55 -0.41 -7.98
CA ILE A 290 -17.02 -0.36 -8.14
C ILE A 290 -17.64 -1.09 -6.96
N THR A 291 -18.43 -0.39 -6.18
CA THR A 291 -19.16 -0.93 -5.02
C THR A 291 -20.65 -0.83 -5.23
N ASP A 292 -21.37 -1.79 -4.73
CA ASP A 292 -22.81 -1.79 -4.51
C ASP A 292 -23.08 -1.90 -2.99
N SER A 293 -24.28 -1.98 -2.57
CA SER A 293 -24.84 -1.96 -1.22
C SER A 293 -23.84 -2.09 -0.05
N ASP A 294 -23.23 -3.25 0.13
CA ASP A 294 -22.39 -3.59 1.29
C ASP A 294 -20.89 -3.33 1.04
N GLY A 295 -20.53 -2.85 -0.16
CA GLY A 295 -19.13 -2.63 -0.55
C GLY A 295 -18.52 -1.43 0.17
N PHE A 296 -17.37 -1.64 0.84
CA PHE A 296 -16.61 -0.59 1.51
C PHE A 296 -15.13 -0.92 1.59
N GLU A 297 -14.33 0.06 1.93
CA GLU A 297 -12.92 -0.10 2.28
C GLU A 297 -12.71 0.22 3.75
N ALA A 298 -12.04 -0.70 4.48
CA ALA A 298 -11.67 -0.51 5.88
C ALA A 298 -10.58 0.56 6.04
N TRP A 299 -10.27 0.95 7.28
CA TRP A 299 -9.17 1.88 7.56
C TRP A 299 -7.84 1.39 6.95
N HIS A 300 -7.26 2.19 6.06
CA HIS A 300 -5.99 1.91 5.40
C HIS A 300 -5.25 3.20 5.03
N ILE A 301 -4.02 3.05 4.58
CA ILE A 301 -3.20 4.08 3.95
C ILE A 301 -2.63 3.52 2.64
N HIS A 302 -2.08 4.38 1.79
CA HIS A 302 -1.38 3.96 0.58
C HIS A 302 0.14 3.97 0.81
N PRO A 303 0.72 2.85 1.28
CA PRO A 303 2.04 2.84 1.90
C PRO A 303 3.19 3.15 0.94
N TYR A 304 3.01 2.95 -0.35
CA TYR A 304 4.02 3.17 -1.39
C TYR A 304 3.81 4.44 -2.20
N ALA A 305 2.82 5.25 -1.84
CA ALA A 305 2.53 6.49 -2.52
C ALA A 305 2.90 7.71 -1.65
N TRP A 306 3.16 8.82 -2.31
CA TRP A 306 3.30 10.13 -1.69
C TRP A 306 1.95 10.85 -1.62
N LEU A 307 1.21 10.88 -2.75
CA LEU A 307 -0.12 11.47 -2.86
C LEU A 307 -1.10 10.41 -3.36
N SER A 308 -2.29 10.39 -2.81
CA SER A 308 -3.40 9.52 -3.25
C SER A 308 -4.61 10.36 -3.61
N GLY A 309 -5.48 9.81 -4.42
CA GLY A 309 -6.72 10.48 -4.76
C GLY A 309 -7.80 9.55 -5.26
N ALA A 310 -8.99 10.12 -5.32
CA ALA A 310 -10.21 9.48 -5.77
C ALA A 310 -10.98 10.43 -6.69
N TYR A 311 -11.40 9.93 -7.84
CA TYR A 311 -12.34 10.60 -8.73
C TYR A 311 -13.63 9.81 -8.80
N TYR A 312 -14.73 10.44 -8.49
CA TYR A 312 -16.05 9.79 -8.47
C TYR A 312 -16.72 9.94 -9.83
N VAL A 313 -16.78 8.81 -10.55
CA VAL A 313 -17.35 8.73 -11.90
C VAL A 313 -18.89 8.66 -11.83
N GLU A 314 -19.42 7.82 -10.94
CA GLU A 314 -20.84 7.59 -10.76
C GLU A 314 -21.13 7.41 -9.26
N VAL A 315 -22.07 8.18 -8.73
CA VAL A 315 -22.50 8.12 -7.33
C VAL A 315 -24.03 8.11 -7.29
N PRO A 316 -24.66 7.17 -6.55
CA PRO A 316 -26.11 7.20 -6.40
C PRO A 316 -26.62 8.54 -5.84
N ASP A 317 -27.70 9.09 -6.38
CA ASP A 317 -28.28 10.36 -5.94
C ASP A 317 -28.56 10.40 -4.43
N ALA A 318 -29.06 9.29 -3.87
CA ALA A 318 -29.30 9.18 -2.44
C ALA A 318 -28.04 9.28 -1.59
N VAL A 319 -26.86 8.88 -2.13
CA VAL A 319 -25.58 9.09 -1.48
C VAL A 319 -25.16 10.55 -1.62
N ALA A 320 -25.23 11.11 -2.83
CA ALA A 320 -24.81 12.48 -3.10
C ALA A 320 -25.59 13.54 -2.30
N THR A 321 -26.88 13.28 -2.01
CA THR A 321 -27.78 14.18 -1.30
C THR A 321 -28.06 13.77 0.15
N GLY A 322 -27.54 12.62 0.59
CA GLY A 322 -27.74 12.09 1.95
C GLY A 322 -27.17 12.99 3.05
N THR A 323 -27.56 12.74 4.29
CA THR A 323 -27.12 13.53 5.47
C THR A 323 -26.32 12.70 6.49
N ASP A 324 -26.26 11.38 6.31
CA ASP A 324 -25.49 10.43 7.12
C ASP A 324 -24.12 10.11 6.48
N ASP A 325 -23.36 9.18 7.02
CA ASP A 325 -22.06 8.79 6.46
C ASP A 325 -22.16 7.74 5.31
N ALA A 326 -23.34 7.29 4.91
CA ALA A 326 -23.51 6.28 3.87
C ALA A 326 -22.82 6.70 2.56
N GLY A 327 -21.93 5.84 2.06
CA GLY A 327 -21.15 6.08 0.85
C GLY A 327 -20.03 7.13 0.96
N CYS A 328 -19.90 7.83 2.08
CA CYS A 328 -18.82 8.81 2.30
C CYS A 328 -17.44 8.15 2.40
N ILE A 329 -16.41 8.92 2.08
CA ILE A 329 -15.02 8.64 2.50
C ILE A 329 -14.74 9.43 3.77
N ALA A 330 -14.10 8.80 4.75
CA ALA A 330 -13.73 9.44 6.00
C ALA A 330 -12.23 9.33 6.26
N PHE A 331 -11.67 10.41 6.80
CA PHE A 331 -10.27 10.57 7.20
C PHE A 331 -10.18 10.66 8.71
N GLY A 332 -9.14 10.09 9.31
CA GLY A 332 -8.93 10.12 10.76
C GLY A 332 -7.94 9.06 11.22
N LEU A 333 -7.92 8.75 12.49
CA LEU A 333 -7.06 7.71 13.06
C LEU A 333 -7.87 6.45 13.40
N PRO A 334 -7.39 5.23 13.00
CA PRO A 334 -8.02 3.98 13.38
C PRO A 334 -7.97 3.78 14.90
N GLU A 335 -9.12 3.48 15.52
CA GLU A 335 -9.20 3.22 16.97
C GLU A 335 -8.30 2.05 17.38
N THR A 336 -8.14 1.05 16.53
CA THR A 336 -7.29 -0.12 16.77
C THR A 336 -5.81 0.23 16.90
N LEU A 337 -5.36 1.31 16.26
CA LEU A 337 -3.97 1.78 16.28
C LEU A 337 -3.76 2.96 17.22
N ALA A 338 -4.65 3.96 17.19
CA ALA A 338 -4.54 5.14 18.03
C ALA A 338 -5.07 4.92 19.48
N GLY A 339 -6.00 3.98 19.65
CA GLY A 339 -6.86 3.88 20.83
C GLY A 339 -8.10 4.76 20.69
N ALA A 340 -9.24 4.34 21.24
CA ALA A 340 -10.54 4.98 21.05
C ALA A 340 -10.55 6.46 21.48
N ALA A 341 -9.98 6.78 22.63
CA ALA A 341 -9.95 8.15 23.17
C ALA A 341 -9.13 9.09 22.29
N ALA A 342 -7.94 8.65 21.83
CA ALA A 342 -7.06 9.44 20.97
C ALA A 342 -7.65 9.62 19.57
N ALA A 343 -8.24 8.58 19.00
CA ALA A 343 -8.92 8.65 17.70
C ALA A 343 -10.11 9.64 17.76
N ALA A 344 -10.94 9.56 18.79
CA ALA A 344 -12.06 10.49 19.00
C ALA A 344 -11.56 11.94 19.19
N ALA A 345 -10.53 12.15 20.01
CA ALA A 345 -9.95 13.47 20.23
C ALA A 345 -9.31 14.07 18.97
N SER A 346 -8.70 13.24 18.12
CA SER A 346 -8.11 13.69 16.84
C SER A 346 -9.17 14.14 15.83
N GLY A 347 -10.40 13.66 15.99
CA GLY A 347 -11.52 13.96 15.10
C GLY A 347 -11.54 13.08 13.86
N ARG A 348 -12.64 13.20 13.10
CA ARG A 348 -12.86 12.53 11.83
C ARG A 348 -13.44 13.55 10.85
N GLU A 349 -12.90 13.60 9.65
CA GLU A 349 -13.44 14.36 8.54
C GLU A 349 -14.12 13.40 7.55
N SER A 350 -15.37 13.68 7.19
CA SER A 350 -16.09 12.91 6.17
C SER A 350 -16.33 13.77 4.94
N VAL A 351 -16.01 13.24 3.75
CA VAL A 351 -16.29 13.87 2.47
C VAL A 351 -17.38 13.09 1.76
N ARG A 352 -18.46 13.77 1.40
CA ARG A 352 -19.57 13.19 0.66
C ARG A 352 -19.26 13.18 -0.83
N PRO A 353 -19.27 12.00 -1.48
CA PRO A 353 -19.01 11.92 -2.91
C PRO A 353 -20.21 12.41 -3.72
N HIS A 354 -19.91 12.95 -4.89
CA HIS A 354 -20.85 13.22 -5.97
C HIS A 354 -20.15 13.06 -7.31
N ASP A 355 -20.90 12.95 -8.39
CA ASP A 355 -20.32 12.82 -9.73
C ASP A 355 -19.37 13.97 -10.06
N GLY A 356 -18.20 13.62 -10.59
CA GLY A 356 -17.18 14.58 -10.98
C GLY A 356 -16.31 15.13 -9.84
N LEU A 357 -16.54 14.68 -8.59
CA LEU A 357 -15.70 15.04 -7.45
C LEU A 357 -14.30 14.44 -7.63
N LEU A 358 -13.28 15.30 -7.56
CA LEU A 358 -11.87 14.93 -7.40
C LEU A 358 -11.45 15.23 -5.96
N LEU A 359 -10.90 14.21 -5.30
CA LEU A 359 -10.32 14.32 -3.97
C LEU A 359 -8.85 13.91 -4.04
N MET A 360 -7.95 14.73 -3.47
CA MET A 360 -6.53 14.40 -3.31
C MET A 360 -6.10 14.64 -1.87
N PHE A 361 -5.25 13.76 -1.35
CA PHE A 361 -4.77 13.79 0.03
C PHE A 361 -3.43 13.07 0.18
N PRO A 362 -2.61 13.42 1.19
CA PRO A 362 -1.38 12.71 1.51
C PRO A 362 -1.62 11.21 1.76
N SER A 363 -0.81 10.36 1.14
CA SER A 363 -1.01 8.90 1.17
C SER A 363 -0.87 8.26 2.55
N HIS A 364 -0.27 8.97 3.52
CA HIS A 364 -0.11 8.51 4.90
C HIS A 364 -1.37 8.71 5.76
N ILE A 365 -2.37 9.44 5.26
CA ILE A 365 -3.58 9.69 6.02
C ILE A 365 -4.48 8.46 5.98
N HIS A 366 -4.80 7.93 7.16
CA HIS A 366 -5.74 6.82 7.26
C HIS A 366 -7.11 7.28 6.79
N HIS A 367 -7.70 6.49 5.92
CA HIS A 367 -9.04 6.72 5.41
C HIS A 367 -9.80 5.40 5.25
N ARG A 368 -11.11 5.51 5.18
CA ARG A 368 -12.06 4.41 4.96
C ARG A 368 -13.23 4.90 4.15
N THR A 369 -14.00 3.99 3.57
CA THR A 369 -15.32 4.31 3.04
C THR A 369 -16.41 3.60 3.83
N PHE A 370 -17.63 4.13 3.76
CA PHE A 370 -18.80 3.48 4.35
C PHE A 370 -19.63 2.79 3.26
N PRO A 371 -20.27 1.64 3.56
CA PRO A 371 -21.24 1.05 2.67
C PRO A 371 -22.43 2.02 2.50
N HIS A 372 -23.05 2.02 1.34
CA HIS A 372 -24.20 2.92 1.09
C HIS A 372 -25.56 2.22 1.14
N GLY A 373 -25.59 0.89 1.20
CA GLY A 373 -26.84 0.11 1.38
C GLY A 373 -27.80 0.09 0.19
N LEU A 374 -27.41 0.66 -0.96
CA LEU A 374 -28.24 0.77 -2.16
C LEU A 374 -27.85 -0.29 -3.18
N ALA A 375 -28.80 -0.75 -3.99
CA ALA A 375 -28.52 -1.64 -5.12
C ALA A 375 -27.76 -0.95 -6.27
N ASP A 376 -27.84 0.39 -6.32
CA ASP A 376 -27.14 1.19 -7.32
C ASP A 376 -25.63 1.15 -7.10
N ARG A 377 -24.86 1.20 -8.18
CA ARG A 377 -23.41 1.16 -8.10
C ARG A 377 -22.82 2.54 -7.81
N ARG A 378 -21.71 2.56 -7.09
CA ARG A 378 -20.79 3.70 -6.99
C ARG A 378 -19.49 3.34 -7.70
N ILE A 379 -19.05 4.16 -8.66
CA ILE A 379 -17.80 3.98 -9.40
C ILE A 379 -16.81 5.04 -8.95
N CYS A 380 -15.70 4.58 -8.38
CA CYS A 380 -14.60 5.41 -7.92
C CYS A 380 -13.32 5.03 -8.68
N PHE A 381 -12.72 5.99 -9.36
CA PHE A 381 -11.42 5.85 -10.01
C PHE A 381 -10.35 6.37 -9.04
N THR A 382 -9.53 5.46 -8.52
CA THR A 382 -8.48 5.78 -7.53
C THR A 382 -7.12 5.91 -8.22
N PHE A 383 -6.25 6.74 -7.66
CA PHE A 383 -4.90 6.92 -8.18
C PHE A 383 -3.90 7.23 -7.08
N ASP A 384 -2.65 6.89 -7.36
CA ASP A 384 -1.50 7.12 -6.50
C ASP A 384 -0.36 7.76 -7.28
N VAL A 385 0.26 8.79 -6.72
CA VAL A 385 1.53 9.35 -7.14
C VAL A 385 2.62 8.67 -6.34
N ARG A 386 3.40 7.81 -6.98
CA ARG A 386 4.43 7.01 -6.34
C ARG A 386 5.81 7.51 -6.72
N PRO A 387 6.79 7.55 -5.79
CA PRO A 387 8.17 7.80 -6.16
C PRO A 387 8.60 6.85 -7.28
N ALA A 388 9.26 7.41 -8.31
CA ALA A 388 9.92 6.58 -9.32
C ALA A 388 11.27 6.11 -8.77
N ALA A 389 11.61 4.83 -9.04
CA ALA A 389 12.90 4.27 -8.67
C ALA A 389 14.03 4.91 -9.46
#